data_837381a9ef344d4c3000f03b06ad3c8a
#
_entry.id   837381a9ef344d4c3000f03b06ad3c8a
#
_cell.length_a   1.000
_cell.length_b   1.000
_cell.length_c   1.000
_cell.angle_alpha   90.00
_cell.angle_beta   90.00
_cell.angle_gamma   90.00
#
_symmetry.space_group_name_H-M   'P 1'
#
loop_
_entity.id
_entity.type
_entity.pdbx_description
1 polymer ?
#
loop_
_entity_poly.entity_id
_entity_poly.type
_entity_poly.pdbx_seq_one_letter_code
_entity_poly.pdbx_strand_id
1 'polypeptide(L)'
;INTLNVIASDFAIPNEFDRLAEGFGSTGVNAFTSNDIIAYVSSFPPHQMRKWLELNTHRFENPVFRLFQSELETVYEEKNRAMDNTFRVMFEEFFRNFFKKHPYGQQTVLGTKEHLKNPSIKKMKEYYDSYYIANNMTLMLSGNFDQVSAKKYIESTFGRLPSGKDPVFVNVDEDSFNGREVVSKRLTPIRFGMIGYRLPPPRHEDYVALNVIRNLFNNSSTTGLLDRYL
;
A
#
# COMPACT_ATOMS: atom_id res chain seq x y z
N ILE A 1 3.57 30.00 -7.71
CA ILE A 1 3.52 28.69 -7.00
C ILE A 1 4.46 28.73 -5.79
N ASN A 2 5.73 29.12 -5.93
CA ASN A 2 6.67 29.16 -4.81
C ASN A 2 6.25 30.10 -3.66
N THR A 3 5.69 31.25 -3.96
CA THR A 3 5.23 32.19 -2.93
C THR A 3 4.09 31.64 -2.08
N LEU A 4 3.14 30.94 -2.71
CA LEU A 4 2.03 30.30 -1.97
C LEU A 4 2.49 29.12 -1.14
N ASN A 5 3.50 28.37 -1.60
CA ASN A 5 4.09 27.28 -0.84
C ASN A 5 4.86 27.79 0.38
N VAL A 6 5.60 28.90 0.25
CA VAL A 6 6.26 29.55 1.40
C VAL A 6 5.24 30.03 2.42
N ILE A 7 4.17 30.70 1.99
CA ILE A 7 3.09 31.12 2.91
C ILE A 7 2.42 29.90 3.55
N ALA A 8 2.18 28.83 2.81
CA ALA A 8 1.56 27.62 3.34
C ALA A 8 2.47 26.91 4.36
N SER A 9 3.80 26.98 4.20
CA SER A 9 4.74 26.38 5.14
C SER A 9 4.72 27.06 6.52
N ASP A 10 4.40 28.33 6.59
CA ASP A 10 4.26 29.06 7.87
C ASP A 10 3.08 28.56 8.71
N PHE A 11 2.10 27.89 8.08
CA PHE A 11 0.92 27.33 8.72
C PHE A 11 0.94 25.80 8.86
N ALA A 12 2.07 25.17 8.56
CA ALA A 12 2.24 23.72 8.66
C ALA A 12 3.43 23.40 9.54
N ILE A 13 3.23 22.58 10.54
CA ILE A 13 4.32 22.02 11.34
C ILE A 13 4.73 20.70 10.67
N PRO A 14 5.95 20.60 10.14
CA PRO A 14 6.42 19.35 9.56
C PRO A 14 6.39 18.22 10.59
N ASN A 15 5.98 17.03 10.15
CA ASN A 15 5.92 15.81 10.98
C ASN A 15 5.10 15.97 12.28
N GLU A 16 4.10 16.86 12.30
CA GLU A 16 3.31 17.12 13.52
C GLU A 16 2.58 15.86 14.00
N PHE A 17 2.08 15.05 13.10
CA PHE A 17 1.44 13.78 13.44
C PHE A 17 2.38 12.87 14.23
N ASP A 18 3.59 12.68 13.73
CA ASP A 18 4.59 11.81 14.38
C ASP A 18 4.99 12.38 15.73
N ARG A 19 5.25 13.68 15.80
CA ARG A 19 5.58 14.38 17.06
C ARG A 19 4.49 14.22 18.12
N LEU A 20 3.21 14.33 17.71
CA LEU A 20 2.09 14.15 18.63
C LEU A 20 1.95 12.68 19.05
N ALA A 21 2.11 11.74 18.12
CA ALA A 21 2.06 10.31 18.40
C ALA A 21 3.19 9.88 19.36
N GLU A 22 4.42 10.29 19.10
CA GLU A 22 5.56 10.05 19.98
C GLU A 22 5.39 10.70 21.36
N GLY A 23 4.78 11.88 21.39
CA GLY A 23 4.53 12.63 22.64
C GLY A 23 3.64 11.90 23.65
N PHE A 24 2.81 10.95 23.22
CA PHE A 24 2.08 10.06 24.11
C PHE A 24 2.63 8.61 24.13
N GLY A 25 3.82 8.40 23.60
CA GLY A 25 4.54 7.12 23.65
C GLY A 25 4.18 6.14 22.54
N SER A 26 3.63 6.62 21.43
CA SER A 26 3.45 5.78 20.24
C SER A 26 4.82 5.47 19.61
N THR A 27 4.98 4.27 19.11
CA THR A 27 6.19 3.80 18.43
C THR A 27 5.83 3.06 17.15
N GLY A 28 6.80 2.93 16.24
CA GLY A 28 6.62 2.22 14.98
C GLY A 28 5.53 2.84 14.10
N VAL A 29 5.37 4.17 14.18
CA VAL A 29 4.45 4.89 13.31
C VAL A 29 4.92 4.73 11.87
N ASN A 30 4.09 4.09 11.06
CA ASN A 30 4.41 3.81 9.67
C ASN A 30 3.14 3.65 8.83
N ALA A 31 3.30 3.66 7.52
CA ALA A 31 2.25 3.32 6.56
C ALA A 31 2.84 2.55 5.39
N PHE A 32 2.05 1.67 4.81
CA PHE A 32 2.44 0.98 3.58
C PHE A 32 1.26 0.90 2.61
N THR A 33 1.59 0.88 1.33
CA THR A 33 0.63 0.76 0.23
C THR A 33 0.97 -0.47 -0.60
N SER A 34 -0.03 -1.27 -0.87
CA SER A 34 0.01 -2.34 -1.87
C SER A 34 -0.98 -2.06 -2.99
N ASN A 35 -1.18 -3.02 -3.88
CA ASN A 35 -2.18 -2.87 -4.95
C ASN A 35 -3.62 -2.78 -4.41
N ASP A 36 -3.90 -3.39 -3.26
CA ASP A 36 -5.26 -3.56 -2.74
C ASP A 36 -5.50 -2.90 -1.39
N ILE A 37 -4.43 -2.54 -0.67
CA ILE A 37 -4.52 -2.08 0.72
C ILE A 37 -3.59 -0.89 0.94
N ILE A 38 -4.09 0.12 1.63
CA ILE A 38 -3.30 1.14 2.32
C ILE A 38 -3.47 0.87 3.82
N ALA A 39 -2.37 0.64 4.53
CA ALA A 39 -2.41 0.39 5.96
C ALA A 39 -1.56 1.41 6.72
N TYR A 40 -2.11 1.89 7.82
CA TYR A 40 -1.45 2.76 8.79
C TYR A 40 -1.26 1.96 10.06
N VAL A 41 -0.04 1.85 10.53
CA VAL A 41 0.33 1.00 11.66
C VAL A 41 1.10 1.78 12.70
N SER A 42 0.87 1.49 13.96
CA SER A 42 1.67 1.98 15.07
C SER A 42 1.35 1.19 16.34
N SER A 43 2.29 1.20 17.28
CA SER A 43 2.08 0.70 18.62
C SER A 43 1.91 1.87 19.58
N PHE A 44 1.10 1.70 20.62
CA PHE A 44 0.87 2.74 21.64
C PHE A 44 0.60 2.10 23.00
N PRO A 45 0.91 2.80 24.12
CA PRO A 45 0.60 2.32 25.45
C PRO A 45 -0.92 2.20 25.66
N PRO A 46 -1.44 1.11 26.27
CA PRO A 46 -2.88 0.87 26.42
C PRO A 46 -3.67 2.05 27.05
N HIS A 47 -3.06 2.73 28.02
CA HIS A 47 -3.69 3.89 28.70
C HIS A 47 -3.78 5.14 27.81
N GLN A 48 -3.14 5.16 26.65
CA GLN A 48 -3.20 6.24 25.67
C GLN A 48 -4.16 5.94 24.49
N MET A 49 -4.88 4.84 24.54
CA MET A 49 -5.80 4.41 23.47
C MET A 49 -6.74 5.53 23.01
N ARG A 50 -7.32 6.29 23.94
CA ARG A 50 -8.22 7.37 23.59
C ARG A 50 -7.53 8.45 22.76
N LYS A 51 -6.32 8.87 23.15
CA LYS A 51 -5.55 9.88 22.41
C LYS A 51 -5.14 9.36 21.03
N TRP A 52 -4.73 8.09 20.96
CA TRP A 52 -4.37 7.45 19.70
C TRP A 52 -5.56 7.40 18.73
N LEU A 53 -6.72 6.98 19.21
CA LEU A 53 -7.95 6.95 18.43
C LEU A 53 -8.35 8.35 17.95
N GLU A 54 -8.30 9.35 18.83
CA GLU A 54 -8.64 10.73 18.50
C GLU A 54 -7.70 11.31 17.44
N LEU A 55 -6.37 11.15 17.59
CA LEU A 55 -5.39 11.64 16.64
C LEU A 55 -5.58 11.00 15.25
N ASN A 56 -5.77 9.68 15.20
CA ASN A 56 -5.99 8.99 13.93
C ASN A 56 -7.34 9.34 13.30
N THR A 57 -8.40 9.49 14.09
CA THR A 57 -9.70 9.93 13.57
C THR A 57 -9.58 11.31 12.94
N HIS A 58 -8.95 12.26 13.64
CA HIS A 58 -8.75 13.62 13.14
C HIS A 58 -7.99 13.66 11.82
N ARG A 59 -6.98 12.78 11.67
CA ARG A 59 -6.23 12.61 10.42
C ARG A 59 -7.13 12.23 9.24
N PHE A 60 -8.13 11.37 9.46
CA PHE A 60 -9.04 10.90 8.41
C PHE A 60 -10.28 11.79 8.25
N GLU A 61 -10.69 12.52 9.28
CA GLU A 61 -11.89 13.34 9.25
C GLU A 61 -11.71 14.61 8.40
N ASN A 62 -10.53 15.23 8.49
CA ASN A 62 -10.24 16.50 7.81
C ASN A 62 -8.85 16.52 7.17
N PRO A 63 -8.61 15.77 6.09
CA PRO A 63 -7.31 15.75 5.44
C PRO A 63 -7.01 17.11 4.81
N VAL A 64 -5.84 17.66 5.10
CA VAL A 64 -5.35 18.89 4.49
C VAL A 64 -4.09 18.57 3.71
N PHE A 65 -4.17 18.67 2.38
CA PHE A 65 -3.03 18.41 1.47
C PHE A 65 -2.12 19.65 1.40
N ARG A 66 -1.45 19.95 2.52
CA ARG A 66 -0.43 21.01 2.60
C ARG A 66 0.94 20.42 2.22
N LEU A 67 1.88 21.29 1.88
CA LEU A 67 3.25 20.90 1.52
C LEU A 67 3.32 19.88 0.38
N PHE A 68 2.29 19.83 -0.46
CA PHE A 68 2.14 18.84 -1.51
C PHE A 68 3.35 18.77 -2.45
N GLN A 69 3.95 19.92 -2.78
CA GLN A 69 5.12 19.94 -3.67
C GLN A 69 6.34 19.29 -3.05
N SER A 70 6.59 19.54 -1.77
CA SER A 70 7.69 18.94 -1.02
C SER A 70 7.53 17.42 -0.90
N GLU A 71 6.32 16.96 -0.57
CA GLU A 71 6.00 15.55 -0.49
C GLU A 71 6.12 14.86 -1.86
N LEU A 72 5.70 15.54 -2.93
CA LEU A 72 5.84 15.03 -4.29
C LEU A 72 7.32 14.82 -4.67
N GLU A 73 8.19 15.74 -4.29
CA GLU A 73 9.63 15.61 -4.52
C GLU A 73 10.18 14.38 -3.78
N THR A 74 9.75 14.15 -2.54
CA THR A 74 10.10 12.96 -1.76
C THR A 74 9.67 11.67 -2.48
N VAL A 75 8.43 11.60 -2.95
CA VAL A 75 7.93 10.44 -3.71
C VAL A 75 8.67 10.26 -5.04
N TYR A 76 9.05 11.36 -5.69
CA TYR A 76 9.84 11.30 -6.91
C TYR A 76 11.24 10.71 -6.67
N GLU A 77 11.90 11.11 -5.57
CA GLU A 77 13.18 10.53 -5.16
C GLU A 77 13.04 9.05 -4.75
N GLU A 78 11.95 8.68 -4.08
CA GLU A 78 11.64 7.30 -3.78
C GLU A 78 11.48 6.47 -5.07
N LYS A 79 10.79 7.01 -6.08
CA LYS A 79 10.67 6.35 -7.39
C LYS A 79 12.04 6.19 -8.06
N ASN A 80 12.91 7.19 -8.02
CA ASN A 80 14.25 7.09 -8.57
C ASN A 80 15.05 5.97 -7.89
N ARG A 81 15.09 5.94 -6.55
CA ARG A 81 15.75 4.85 -5.79
C ARG A 81 15.16 3.48 -6.12
N ALA A 82 13.84 3.41 -6.28
CA ALA A 82 13.18 2.17 -6.66
C ALA A 82 13.60 1.68 -8.05
N MET A 83 13.85 2.58 -8.98
CA MET A 83 14.33 2.24 -10.33
C MET A 83 15.81 1.82 -10.35
N ASP A 84 16.60 2.18 -9.36
CA ASP A 84 17.97 1.68 -9.19
C ASP A 84 18.01 0.24 -8.67
N ASN A 85 16.90 -0.26 -8.11
CA ASN A 85 16.80 -1.64 -7.67
C ASN A 85 16.47 -2.57 -8.84
N THR A 86 17.48 -3.31 -9.25
CA THR A 86 17.43 -4.28 -10.37
C THR A 86 16.27 -5.27 -10.25
N PHE A 87 16.09 -5.87 -9.06
CA PHE A 87 15.01 -6.84 -8.84
C PHE A 87 13.64 -6.21 -8.99
N ARG A 88 13.46 -4.99 -8.48
CA ARG A 88 12.19 -4.27 -8.62
C ARG A 88 11.85 -4.00 -10.07
N VAL A 89 12.81 -3.51 -10.85
CA VAL A 89 12.63 -3.27 -12.30
C VAL A 89 12.22 -4.56 -13.01
N MET A 90 12.87 -5.66 -12.68
CA MET A 90 12.55 -6.98 -13.26
C MET A 90 11.15 -7.46 -12.86
N PHE A 91 10.76 -7.29 -11.59
CA PHE A 91 9.41 -7.62 -11.13
C PHE A 91 8.35 -6.76 -11.82
N GLU A 92 8.55 -5.45 -11.92
CA GLU A 92 7.61 -4.55 -12.62
C GLU A 92 7.45 -4.97 -14.09
N GLU A 93 8.55 -5.31 -14.77
CA GLU A 93 8.50 -5.79 -16.16
C GLU A 93 7.85 -7.18 -16.29
N PHE A 94 8.14 -8.09 -15.36
CA PHE A 94 7.49 -9.39 -15.30
C PHE A 94 5.98 -9.24 -15.14
N PHE A 95 5.52 -8.48 -14.15
CA PHE A 95 4.10 -8.27 -13.91
C PHE A 95 3.40 -7.59 -15.08
N ARG A 96 4.06 -6.65 -15.77
CA ARG A 96 3.53 -6.00 -16.97
C ARG A 96 3.22 -6.99 -18.10
N ASN A 97 4.07 -7.99 -18.28
CA ASN A 97 3.86 -9.03 -19.29
C ASN A 97 2.93 -10.13 -18.82
N PHE A 98 2.89 -10.38 -17.51
CA PHE A 98 2.07 -11.41 -16.90
C PHE A 98 0.60 -10.99 -16.74
N PHE A 99 0.36 -9.72 -16.40
CA PHE A 99 -0.95 -9.10 -16.32
C PHE A 99 -1.09 -8.00 -17.38
N LYS A 100 -1.52 -8.38 -18.58
CA LYS A 100 -1.56 -7.49 -19.75
C LYS A 100 -2.70 -6.48 -19.70
N LYS A 101 -3.77 -6.78 -18.98
CA LYS A 101 -4.98 -5.95 -18.84
C LYS A 101 -5.22 -5.52 -17.40
N HIS A 102 -4.93 -6.41 -16.46
CA HIS A 102 -5.19 -6.17 -15.05
C HIS A 102 -4.29 -5.06 -14.48
N PRO A 103 -4.80 -4.20 -13.58
CA PRO A 103 -4.03 -3.12 -12.94
C PRO A 103 -2.72 -3.58 -12.29
N TYR A 104 -2.63 -4.81 -11.80
CA TYR A 104 -1.41 -5.37 -11.21
C TYR A 104 -0.19 -5.33 -12.14
N GLY A 105 -0.40 -5.42 -13.44
CA GLY A 105 0.67 -5.30 -14.41
C GLY A 105 0.77 -3.91 -15.06
N GLN A 106 -0.35 -3.20 -15.13
CA GLN A 106 -0.43 -1.93 -15.85
C GLN A 106 -0.16 -0.71 -14.98
N GLN A 107 -0.26 -0.85 -13.66
CA GLN A 107 -0.04 0.23 -12.70
C GLN A 107 0.95 -0.21 -11.62
N THR A 108 1.88 0.67 -11.29
CA THR A 108 2.78 0.46 -10.14
C THR A 108 2.31 1.31 -8.96
N VAL A 109 2.55 0.85 -7.74
CA VAL A 109 2.16 1.57 -6.52
C VAL A 109 2.73 3.00 -6.48
N LEU A 110 3.95 3.19 -6.93
CA LEU A 110 4.60 4.51 -7.00
C LEU A 110 4.18 5.33 -8.23
N GLY A 111 3.38 4.76 -9.15
CA GLY A 111 3.04 5.41 -10.41
C GLY A 111 4.21 5.51 -11.39
N THR A 112 3.98 6.22 -12.48
CA THR A 112 5.01 6.53 -13.48
C THR A 112 5.66 7.89 -13.19
N LYS A 113 6.82 8.16 -13.80
CA LYS A 113 7.46 9.48 -13.71
C LYS A 113 6.58 10.59 -14.29
N GLU A 114 5.79 10.27 -15.32
CA GLU A 114 4.85 11.20 -15.95
C GLU A 114 3.71 11.56 -15.00
N HIS A 115 3.18 10.60 -14.25
CA HIS A 115 2.16 10.85 -13.23
C HIS A 115 2.68 11.76 -12.11
N LEU A 116 3.92 11.56 -11.67
CA LEU A 116 4.55 12.36 -10.63
C LEU A 116 4.90 13.79 -11.10
N LYS A 117 5.18 13.98 -12.39
CA LYS A 117 5.45 15.32 -12.96
C LYS A 117 4.19 16.17 -13.13
N ASN A 118 3.03 15.54 -13.28
CA ASN A 118 1.75 16.22 -13.51
C ASN A 118 0.71 15.79 -12.49
N PRO A 119 0.94 16.03 -11.19
CA PRO A 119 0.01 15.65 -10.15
C PRO A 119 -1.22 16.56 -10.16
N SER A 120 -2.35 16.01 -9.74
CA SER A 120 -3.59 16.74 -9.57
C SER A 120 -4.12 16.60 -8.14
N ILE A 121 -4.03 17.66 -7.37
CA ILE A 121 -4.62 17.71 -6.01
C ILE A 121 -6.13 17.44 -6.06
N LYS A 122 -6.81 17.91 -7.11
CA LYS A 122 -8.24 17.63 -7.31
C LYS A 122 -8.49 16.12 -7.40
N LYS A 123 -7.74 15.40 -8.24
CA LYS A 123 -7.86 13.94 -8.37
C LYS A 123 -7.48 13.20 -7.08
N MET A 124 -6.50 13.70 -6.35
CA MET A 124 -6.15 13.13 -5.04
C MET A 124 -7.29 13.28 -4.04
N LYS A 125 -7.93 14.45 -4.03
CA LYS A 125 -9.10 14.68 -3.18
C LYS A 125 -10.28 13.79 -3.59
N GLU A 126 -10.58 13.70 -4.87
CA GLU A 126 -11.62 12.80 -5.42
C GLU A 126 -11.34 11.33 -5.04
N TYR A 127 -10.09 10.89 -5.11
CA TYR A 127 -9.68 9.57 -4.66
C TYR A 127 -9.88 9.39 -3.16
N TYR A 128 -9.45 10.37 -2.36
CA TYR A 128 -9.62 10.34 -0.91
C TYR A 128 -11.10 10.24 -0.53
N ASP A 129 -11.92 11.14 -1.06
CA ASP A 129 -13.37 11.19 -0.78
C ASP A 129 -14.10 9.90 -1.22
N SER A 130 -13.53 9.17 -2.20
CA SER A 130 -14.13 7.93 -2.71
C SER A 130 -13.72 6.68 -1.91
N TYR A 131 -12.52 6.64 -1.37
CA TYR A 131 -11.96 5.42 -0.77
C TYR A 131 -11.76 5.50 0.75
N TYR A 132 -11.57 6.70 1.33
CA TYR A 132 -11.38 6.91 2.76
C TYR A 132 -12.71 7.17 3.47
N ILE A 133 -13.62 6.22 3.36
CA ILE A 133 -14.96 6.23 3.94
C ILE A 133 -15.08 5.10 4.96
N ALA A 134 -15.89 5.31 6.01
CA ALA A 134 -15.96 4.38 7.14
C ALA A 134 -16.30 2.94 6.73
N ASN A 135 -17.21 2.76 5.76
CA ASN A 135 -17.58 1.43 5.27
C ASN A 135 -16.52 0.76 4.37
N ASN A 136 -15.46 1.47 3.97
CA ASN A 136 -14.29 0.91 3.26
C ASN A 136 -13.04 0.85 4.13
N MET A 137 -13.16 1.08 5.44
CA MET A 137 -12.04 1.07 6.40
C MET A 137 -12.23 -0.04 7.42
N THR A 138 -11.11 -0.61 7.87
CA THR A 138 -11.09 -1.58 8.96
C THR A 138 -10.11 -1.12 10.02
N LEU A 139 -10.58 -0.99 11.25
CA LEU A 139 -9.74 -0.73 12.41
C LEU A 139 -9.41 -2.05 13.11
N MET A 140 -8.12 -2.33 13.26
CA MET A 140 -7.63 -3.51 13.99
C MET A 140 -6.86 -3.07 15.23
N LEU A 141 -7.28 -3.54 16.39
CA LEU A 141 -6.58 -3.34 17.65
C LEU A 141 -6.18 -4.69 18.22
N SER A 142 -4.92 -4.82 18.62
CA SER A 142 -4.39 -6.03 19.25
C SER A 142 -3.56 -5.65 20.47
N GLY A 143 -3.76 -6.36 21.59
CA GLY A 143 -3.03 -6.10 22.83
C GLY A 143 -3.89 -6.30 24.07
N ASN A 144 -3.37 -5.84 25.21
CA ASN A 144 -4.07 -5.91 26.49
C ASN A 144 -4.87 -4.61 26.73
N PHE A 145 -6.18 -4.65 26.53
CA PHE A 145 -7.09 -3.53 26.79
C PHE A 145 -8.48 -3.99 27.16
N ASP A 146 -9.24 -3.13 27.84
CA ASP A 146 -10.66 -3.38 28.15
C ASP A 146 -11.53 -3.16 26.90
N GLN A 147 -12.19 -4.23 26.45
CA GLN A 147 -13.00 -4.20 25.22
C GLN A 147 -14.20 -3.27 25.32
N VAL A 148 -14.82 -3.14 26.50
CA VAL A 148 -16.01 -2.29 26.70
C VAL A 148 -15.64 -0.83 26.56
N SER A 149 -14.56 -0.41 27.18
CA SER A 149 -14.04 0.96 27.06
C SER A 149 -13.52 1.24 25.66
N ALA A 150 -12.81 0.29 25.06
CA ALA A 150 -12.32 0.41 23.68
C ALA A 150 -13.46 0.65 22.69
N LYS A 151 -14.54 -0.13 22.78
CA LYS A 151 -15.72 0.05 21.92
C LYS A 151 -16.32 1.46 22.05
N LYS A 152 -16.49 1.95 23.29
CA LYS A 152 -17.00 3.32 23.54
C LYS A 152 -16.09 4.38 22.93
N TYR A 153 -14.77 4.22 23.06
CA TYR A 153 -13.82 5.17 22.47
C TYR A 153 -13.87 5.14 20.95
N ILE A 154 -13.93 3.95 20.34
CA ILE A 154 -14.04 3.80 18.87
C ILE A 154 -15.33 4.44 18.37
N GLU A 155 -16.47 4.18 19.02
CA GLU A 155 -17.76 4.77 18.64
C GLU A 155 -17.73 6.30 18.72
N SER A 156 -17.09 6.87 19.75
CA SER A 156 -16.97 8.33 19.91
C SER A 156 -15.93 8.99 19.02
N THR A 157 -15.05 8.24 18.39
CA THR A 157 -13.96 8.71 17.52
C THR A 157 -14.19 8.27 16.07
N PHE A 158 -13.75 7.08 15.69
CA PHE A 158 -13.92 6.55 14.33
C PHE A 158 -15.38 6.48 13.88
N GLY A 159 -16.34 6.36 14.81
CA GLY A 159 -17.76 6.42 14.51
C GLY A 159 -18.23 7.77 13.91
N ARG A 160 -17.40 8.82 13.96
CA ARG A 160 -17.68 10.12 13.32
C ARG A 160 -17.33 10.16 11.84
N LEU A 161 -16.50 9.19 11.38
CA LEU A 161 -16.08 9.18 9.99
C LEU A 161 -17.27 8.98 9.05
N PRO A 162 -17.34 9.73 7.95
CA PRO A 162 -18.45 9.63 7.02
C PRO A 162 -18.46 8.27 6.31
N SER A 163 -19.63 7.70 6.18
CA SER A 163 -19.88 6.60 5.25
C SER A 163 -20.17 7.13 3.85
N GLY A 164 -19.85 6.34 2.84
CA GLY A 164 -20.06 6.71 1.46
C GLY A 164 -20.59 5.55 0.61
N LYS A 165 -20.64 5.75 -0.70
CA LYS A 165 -20.95 4.69 -1.64
C LYS A 165 -19.78 3.72 -1.70
N ASP A 166 -20.06 2.43 -1.58
CA ASP A 166 -19.02 1.40 -1.67
C ASP A 166 -18.23 1.53 -2.98
N PRO A 167 -16.90 1.51 -2.90
CA PRO A 167 -16.07 1.56 -4.10
C PRO A 167 -16.39 0.38 -5.02
N VAL A 168 -16.50 0.68 -6.31
CA VAL A 168 -16.73 -0.35 -7.32
C VAL A 168 -15.39 -0.96 -7.71
N PHE A 169 -15.21 -2.24 -7.38
CA PHE A 169 -14.06 -3.00 -7.87
C PHE A 169 -14.34 -3.45 -9.31
N VAL A 170 -13.54 -2.96 -10.24
CA VAL A 170 -13.60 -3.39 -11.62
C VAL A 170 -12.89 -4.74 -11.74
N ASN A 171 -13.67 -5.80 -11.96
CA ASN A 171 -13.09 -7.09 -12.30
C ASN A 171 -12.55 -7.01 -13.73
N VAL A 172 -11.26 -7.23 -13.88
CA VAL A 172 -10.59 -7.22 -15.18
C VAL A 172 -10.22 -8.66 -15.53
N ASP A 173 -10.89 -9.20 -16.54
CA ASP A 173 -10.58 -10.53 -17.04
C ASP A 173 -9.31 -10.48 -17.89
N GLU A 174 -8.32 -11.22 -17.46
CA GLU A 174 -7.10 -11.46 -18.20
C GLU A 174 -7.26 -12.61 -19.18
N ASP A 175 -6.73 -12.45 -20.37
CA ASP A 175 -6.71 -13.54 -21.34
C ASP A 175 -5.91 -14.72 -20.79
N SER A 176 -6.40 -15.92 -21.01
CA SER A 176 -5.68 -17.15 -20.67
C SER A 176 -4.37 -17.25 -21.49
N PHE A 177 -3.31 -17.75 -20.88
CA PHE A 177 -2.12 -18.10 -21.63
C PHE A 177 -2.40 -19.28 -22.54
N ASN A 178 -2.08 -19.11 -23.82
CA ASN A 178 -2.16 -20.20 -24.79
C ASN A 178 -0.76 -20.84 -24.92
N GLY A 179 -0.44 -21.74 -24.01
CA GLY A 179 0.87 -22.36 -23.90
C GLY A 179 1.88 -21.49 -23.16
N ARG A 180 3.15 -21.59 -23.58
CA ARG A 180 4.28 -20.91 -22.95
C ARG A 180 4.60 -19.62 -23.66
N GLU A 181 4.61 -18.52 -22.95
CA GLU A 181 5.13 -17.24 -23.41
C GLU A 181 6.53 -16.98 -22.84
N VAL A 182 7.45 -16.54 -23.69
CA VAL A 182 8.81 -16.21 -23.29
C VAL A 182 9.10 -14.76 -23.66
N VAL A 183 9.48 -13.96 -22.66
CA VAL A 183 9.86 -12.57 -22.85
C VAL A 183 11.31 -12.42 -22.42
N SER A 184 12.16 -11.88 -23.31
CA SER A 184 13.55 -11.59 -23.01
C SER A 184 13.83 -10.11 -23.14
N LYS A 185 14.41 -9.51 -22.09
CA LYS A 185 14.74 -8.08 -22.05
C LYS A 185 16.11 -7.83 -21.42
N ARG A 186 16.78 -6.79 -21.88
CA ARG A 186 18.02 -6.29 -21.26
C ARG A 186 17.66 -5.19 -20.28
N LEU A 187 17.57 -5.54 -18.98
CA LEU A 187 17.23 -4.61 -17.91
C LEU A 187 18.43 -4.37 -16.98
N THR A 188 19.31 -5.32 -16.88
CA THR A 188 20.43 -5.34 -15.93
C THR A 188 21.60 -6.12 -16.50
N PRO A 189 22.82 -5.95 -16.00
CA PRO A 189 23.95 -6.77 -16.38
C PRO A 189 23.88 -8.21 -15.86
N ILE A 190 22.97 -8.50 -14.93
CA ILE A 190 22.82 -9.84 -14.33
C ILE A 190 21.83 -10.65 -15.18
N ARG A 191 22.17 -11.90 -15.47
CA ARG A 191 21.23 -12.85 -16.08
C ARG A 191 20.32 -13.42 -15.01
N PHE A 192 19.03 -13.21 -15.17
CA PHE A 192 18.01 -13.66 -14.25
C PHE A 192 16.78 -14.19 -15.01
N GLY A 193 16.18 -15.25 -14.51
CA GLY A 193 14.95 -15.82 -15.07
C GLY A 193 13.83 -15.80 -14.04
N MET A 194 12.61 -15.50 -14.49
CA MET A 194 11.39 -15.58 -13.70
C MET A 194 10.40 -16.47 -14.42
N ILE A 195 9.76 -17.39 -13.69
CA ILE A 195 8.70 -18.25 -14.21
C ILE A 195 7.45 -17.99 -13.38
N GLY A 196 6.33 -17.76 -14.03
CA GLY A 196 5.04 -17.53 -13.38
C GLY A 196 3.94 -18.41 -13.91
N TYR A 197 3.07 -18.83 -13.01
CA TYR A 197 1.84 -19.54 -13.30
C TYR A 197 0.67 -18.80 -12.66
N ARG A 198 -0.47 -18.70 -13.37
CA ARG A 198 -1.70 -18.20 -12.76
C ARG A 198 -2.33 -19.33 -11.96
N LEU A 199 -2.69 -19.02 -10.75
CA LEU A 199 -3.37 -19.94 -9.84
C LEU A 199 -4.78 -19.41 -9.55
N PRO A 200 -5.69 -20.27 -9.13
CA PRO A 200 -6.98 -19.84 -8.64
C PRO A 200 -6.82 -18.95 -7.38
N PRO A 201 -7.84 -18.12 -7.08
CA PRO A 201 -7.78 -17.20 -5.95
C PRO A 201 -7.66 -17.92 -4.60
N PRO A 202 -7.23 -17.25 -3.54
CA PRO A 202 -7.03 -17.86 -2.21
C PRO A 202 -8.26 -18.54 -1.59
N ARG A 203 -9.46 -18.22 -2.05
CA ARG A 203 -10.71 -18.85 -1.58
C ARG A 203 -11.10 -20.10 -2.36
N HIS A 204 -10.32 -20.48 -3.36
CA HIS A 204 -10.56 -21.67 -4.15
C HIS A 204 -10.18 -22.93 -3.35
N GLU A 205 -10.92 -24.03 -3.53
CA GLU A 205 -10.69 -25.29 -2.83
C GLU A 205 -9.27 -25.85 -3.02
N ASP A 206 -8.71 -25.69 -4.21
CA ASP A 206 -7.35 -26.15 -4.55
C ASP A 206 -6.22 -25.27 -3.97
N TYR A 207 -6.54 -24.11 -3.37
CA TYR A 207 -5.51 -23.18 -2.94
C TYR A 207 -4.51 -23.78 -1.94
N VAL A 208 -5.01 -24.56 -0.99
CA VAL A 208 -4.17 -25.22 0.02
C VAL A 208 -3.25 -26.25 -0.64
N ALA A 209 -3.79 -27.09 -1.53
CA ALA A 209 -3.02 -28.10 -2.27
C ALA A 209 -1.92 -27.45 -3.14
N LEU A 210 -2.25 -26.35 -3.83
CA LEU A 210 -1.30 -25.60 -4.65
C LEU A 210 -0.18 -24.96 -3.81
N ASN A 211 -0.47 -24.48 -2.60
CA ASN A 211 0.56 -23.99 -1.70
C ASN A 211 1.49 -25.11 -1.19
N VAL A 212 0.95 -26.30 -0.93
CA VAL A 212 1.78 -27.47 -0.60
C VAL A 212 2.71 -27.82 -1.79
N ILE A 213 2.16 -27.87 -3.00
CA ILE A 213 2.94 -28.10 -4.22
C ILE A 213 4.03 -27.03 -4.37
N ARG A 214 3.70 -25.75 -4.21
CA ARG A 214 4.69 -24.67 -4.26
C ARG A 214 5.83 -24.87 -3.29
N ASN A 215 5.54 -25.28 -2.06
CA ASN A 215 6.56 -25.52 -1.04
C ASN A 215 7.38 -26.80 -1.31
N LEU A 216 6.80 -27.79 -1.98
CA LEU A 216 7.56 -28.96 -2.44
C LEU A 216 8.55 -28.61 -3.55
N PHE A 217 8.18 -27.70 -4.44
CA PHE A 217 9.06 -27.26 -5.53
C PHE A 217 10.15 -26.29 -5.06
N ASN A 218 9.79 -25.31 -4.24
CA ASN A 218 10.70 -24.25 -3.78
C ASN A 218 10.54 -24.07 -2.26
N ASN A 219 11.55 -24.44 -1.53
CA ASN A 219 11.61 -24.31 -0.08
C ASN A 219 12.83 -23.47 0.28
N SER A 220 12.64 -22.40 1.04
CA SER A 220 13.71 -21.50 1.50
C SER A 220 14.86 -22.18 2.27
N SER A 221 14.72 -23.46 2.60
CA SER A 221 15.75 -24.29 3.24
C SER A 221 16.57 -25.13 2.27
N THR A 222 16.54 -24.86 0.98
CA THR A 222 17.30 -25.58 -0.06
C THR A 222 16.92 -27.06 -0.22
N THR A 223 15.76 -27.46 0.24
CA THR A 223 15.26 -28.84 0.16
C THR A 223 14.14 -29.04 -0.84
N GLY A 224 13.70 -27.99 -1.50
CA GLY A 224 12.70 -28.06 -2.56
C GLY A 224 13.21 -28.83 -3.78
N LEU A 225 12.31 -29.41 -4.56
CA LEU A 225 12.68 -30.19 -5.75
C LEU A 225 13.46 -29.33 -6.74
N LEU A 226 13.08 -28.08 -6.99
CA LEU A 226 13.83 -27.17 -7.86
C LEU A 226 15.18 -26.79 -7.27
N ASP A 227 15.26 -26.57 -5.96
CA ASP A 227 16.51 -26.19 -5.28
C ASP A 227 17.59 -27.31 -5.34
N ARG A 228 17.15 -28.54 -5.58
CA ARG A 228 18.08 -29.71 -5.70
C ARG A 228 18.60 -29.93 -7.10
N TYR A 229 17.97 -29.36 -8.13
CA TYR A 229 18.29 -29.56 -9.54
C TYR A 229 18.76 -28.30 -10.26
N LEU A 230 18.73 -27.16 -9.62
CA LEU A 230 19.24 -25.85 -10.08
C LEU A 230 20.50 -25.46 -9.31
#